data_6485a343ddf33353503232ee077c932f
#
_entry.id   6485a343ddf33353503232ee077c932f
#
_cell.length_a   1.000
_cell.length_b   1.000
_cell.length_c   1.000
_cell.angle_alpha   90.00
_cell.angle_beta   90.00
_cell.angle_gamma   90.00
#
_symmetry.space_group_name_H-M   'P 1'
#
loop_
_entity.id
_entity.type
_entity.pdbx_description
1 polymer ?
#
loop_
_entity_poly.entity_id
_entity_poly.type
_entity_poly.pdbx_seq_one_letter_code
_entity_poly.pdbx_strand_id
1 'polypeptide(L)'
;MAEEGHVMVSTDFSAVEMRVLAALADVKRMKHGFQNANAYPKDEYPNGFDIHMYTARLVKGPGATKADRKMFKGAGFGKVYGGGYKGVARQTGADPEDMRRTFAEYDRVFPEIKRMSNRWQREAHETGMVHLSVTGRRLPLDRERMYAVVNYACQSVARDCLGQSLITLEERGMLPYLRLPIHDEVLASVPKAEATDIAATIQECMTFDLFGVPITAEAEIGKRSWGSLYGADV
;
A
#
# COMPACT_ATOMS: atom_id res chain seq x y z
N MET A 1 16.95 -17.07 10.04
CA MET A 1 18.25 -16.40 10.33
C MET A 1 19.08 -16.42 9.05
N ALA A 2 19.89 -15.37 8.84
CA ALA A 2 20.84 -15.31 7.76
C ALA A 2 22.01 -16.33 8.00
N GLU A 3 22.66 -16.76 6.93
CA GLU A 3 23.82 -17.62 6.95
C GLU A 3 25.01 -16.96 7.68
N GLU A 4 26.04 -17.74 8.00
CA GLU A 4 27.24 -17.18 8.60
C GLU A 4 27.91 -16.18 7.63
N GLY A 5 28.33 -15.03 8.13
CA GLY A 5 28.84 -13.93 7.32
C GLY A 5 27.78 -13.11 6.57
N HIS A 6 26.50 -13.46 6.70
CA HIS A 6 25.39 -12.75 6.08
C HIS A 6 24.57 -11.92 7.09
N VAL A 7 23.79 -11.00 6.56
CA VAL A 7 22.76 -10.22 7.28
C VAL A 7 21.42 -10.34 6.57
N MET A 8 20.35 -10.14 7.34
CA MET A 8 19.00 -10.05 6.76
C MET A 8 18.76 -8.67 6.16
N VAL A 9 18.17 -8.66 4.99
CA VAL A 9 17.61 -7.47 4.34
C VAL A 9 16.12 -7.69 4.17
N SER A 10 15.34 -6.72 4.60
CA SER A 10 13.91 -6.61 4.30
C SER A 10 13.70 -5.48 3.32
N THR A 11 12.91 -5.71 2.28
CA THR A 11 12.49 -4.67 1.34
C THR A 11 10.98 -4.72 1.22
N ASP A 12 10.32 -3.65 1.68
CA ASP A 12 8.86 -3.54 1.78
C ASP A 12 8.31 -2.42 0.90
N PHE A 13 7.15 -2.63 0.31
CA PHE A 13 6.49 -1.58 -0.48
C PHE A 13 5.92 -0.47 0.40
N SER A 14 6.22 0.77 0.06
CA SER A 14 5.70 1.93 0.77
C SER A 14 4.24 2.21 0.41
N ALA A 15 3.30 1.94 1.32
CA ALA A 15 1.87 2.22 1.18
C ALA A 15 1.25 1.65 -0.12
N VAL A 16 1.61 0.42 -0.51
CA VAL A 16 1.24 -0.19 -1.79
C VAL A 16 -0.27 -0.19 -2.02
N GLU A 17 -1.09 -0.51 -1.03
CA GLU A 17 -2.55 -0.57 -1.17
C GLU A 17 -3.14 0.78 -1.58
N MET A 18 -2.64 1.90 -1.01
CA MET A 18 -3.12 3.23 -1.34
C MET A 18 -2.63 3.70 -2.71
N ARG A 19 -1.44 3.28 -3.11
CA ARG A 19 -0.90 3.52 -4.45
C ARG A 19 -1.68 2.74 -5.51
N VAL A 20 -1.94 1.47 -5.26
CA VAL A 20 -2.79 0.61 -6.10
C VAL A 20 -4.20 1.18 -6.20
N LEU A 21 -4.80 1.62 -5.08
CA LEU A 21 -6.11 2.26 -5.08
C LEU A 21 -6.13 3.53 -5.96
N ALA A 22 -5.08 4.35 -5.87
CA ALA A 22 -4.93 5.54 -6.70
C ALA A 22 -4.84 5.21 -8.19
N ALA A 23 -4.14 4.13 -8.55
CA ALA A 23 -4.03 3.65 -9.92
C ALA A 23 -5.35 3.10 -10.45
N LEU A 24 -6.00 2.21 -9.69
CA LEU A 24 -7.25 1.53 -10.06
C LEU A 24 -8.43 2.50 -10.22
N ALA A 25 -8.57 3.46 -9.30
CA ALA A 25 -9.65 4.44 -9.31
C ALA A 25 -9.34 5.70 -10.13
N ASP A 26 -8.13 5.80 -10.69
CA ASP A 26 -7.61 6.98 -11.39
C ASP A 26 -7.77 8.28 -10.59
N VAL A 27 -7.41 8.24 -9.31
CA VAL A 27 -7.54 9.38 -8.42
C VAL A 27 -6.41 10.38 -8.66
N LYS A 28 -6.65 11.38 -9.49
CA LYS A 28 -5.63 12.37 -9.92
C LYS A 28 -4.89 13.04 -8.75
N ARG A 29 -5.61 13.40 -7.69
CA ARG A 29 -5.01 14.03 -6.50
C ARG A 29 -4.03 13.11 -5.78
N MET A 30 -4.36 11.81 -5.65
CA MET A 30 -3.46 10.83 -5.04
C MET A 30 -2.26 10.56 -5.95
N LYS A 31 -2.50 10.38 -7.26
CA LYS A 31 -1.43 10.22 -8.25
C LYS A 31 -0.44 11.38 -8.18
N HIS A 32 -0.94 12.62 -8.25
CA HIS A 32 -0.10 13.81 -8.14
C HIS A 32 0.71 13.84 -6.85
N GLY A 33 0.10 13.49 -5.71
CA GLY A 33 0.79 13.42 -4.43
C GLY A 33 1.93 12.40 -4.43
N PHE A 34 1.68 11.19 -4.92
CA PHE A 34 2.72 10.15 -4.99
C PHE A 34 3.81 10.47 -6.01
N GLN A 35 3.48 11.07 -7.17
CA GLN A 35 4.46 11.49 -8.17
C GLN A 35 5.38 12.60 -7.68
N ASN A 36 4.87 13.49 -6.84
CA ASN A 36 5.59 14.66 -6.33
C ASN A 36 5.93 14.54 -4.84
N ALA A 37 6.13 13.33 -4.33
CA ALA A 37 6.34 13.07 -2.91
C ALA A 37 7.47 13.92 -2.30
N ASN A 38 8.54 14.17 -3.05
CA ASN A 38 9.70 14.97 -2.62
C ASN A 38 9.46 16.49 -2.65
N ALA A 39 8.39 16.95 -3.31
CA ALA A 39 8.04 18.37 -3.38
C ALA A 39 7.21 18.84 -2.17
N TYR A 40 6.75 17.92 -1.34
CA TYR A 40 5.99 18.26 -0.14
C TYR A 40 6.90 18.81 0.96
N PRO A 41 6.51 19.91 1.65
CA PRO A 41 7.33 20.56 2.67
C PRO A 41 7.69 19.60 3.81
N LYS A 42 8.98 19.53 4.17
CA LYS A 42 9.47 18.59 5.21
C LYS A 42 8.98 18.91 6.62
N ASP A 43 8.65 20.16 6.91
CA ASP A 43 8.01 20.59 8.15
C ASP A 43 6.59 20.05 8.29
N GLU A 44 5.90 19.86 7.16
CA GLU A 44 4.57 19.30 7.12
C GLU A 44 4.54 17.78 6.89
N TYR A 45 5.48 17.26 6.13
CA TYR A 45 5.61 15.85 5.73
C TYR A 45 7.05 15.38 5.93
N PRO A 46 7.49 15.17 7.19
CA PRO A 46 8.88 14.89 7.52
C PRO A 46 9.47 13.66 6.83
N ASN A 47 8.60 12.70 6.51
CA ASN A 47 8.95 11.45 5.83
C ASN A 47 8.46 11.40 4.37
N GLY A 48 8.28 12.57 3.72
CA GLY A 48 7.70 12.66 2.39
C GLY A 48 6.17 12.61 2.38
N PHE A 49 5.58 12.49 1.19
CA PHE A 49 4.13 12.49 1.01
C PHE A 49 3.43 11.39 1.81
N ASP A 50 2.56 11.79 2.72
CA ASP A 50 1.70 10.91 3.51
C ASP A 50 0.23 11.11 3.09
N ILE A 51 -0.33 10.15 2.39
CA ILE A 51 -1.70 10.21 1.86
C ILE A 51 -2.76 10.41 2.96
N HIS A 52 -2.53 9.87 4.15
CA HIS A 52 -3.48 9.98 5.25
C HIS A 52 -3.44 11.35 5.90
N MET A 53 -2.24 11.92 6.09
CA MET A 53 -2.08 13.30 6.55
C MET A 53 -2.58 14.28 5.48
N TYR A 54 -2.26 14.04 4.21
CA TYR A 54 -2.76 14.83 3.09
C TYR A 54 -4.29 14.86 3.08
N THR A 55 -4.95 13.70 3.23
CA THR A 55 -6.42 13.62 3.30
C THR A 55 -6.97 14.37 4.51
N ALA A 56 -6.33 14.22 5.68
CA ALA A 56 -6.72 14.94 6.89
C ALA A 56 -6.65 16.46 6.67
N ARG A 57 -5.61 16.97 6.03
CA ARG A 57 -5.44 18.39 5.73
C ARG A 57 -6.41 18.91 4.68
N LEU A 58 -6.76 18.12 3.68
CA LEU A 58 -7.81 18.49 2.72
C LEU A 58 -9.19 18.74 3.39
N VAL A 59 -9.45 18.07 4.50
CA VAL A 59 -10.73 18.13 5.20
C VAL A 59 -10.71 19.10 6.38
N LYS A 60 -9.66 19.05 7.20
CA LYS A 60 -9.52 19.81 8.45
C LYS A 60 -8.70 21.09 8.31
N GLY A 61 -8.02 21.26 7.17
CA GLY A 61 -7.10 22.38 6.94
C GLY A 61 -5.67 22.12 7.46
N PRO A 62 -4.80 23.13 7.39
CA PRO A 62 -3.37 23.00 7.75
C PRO A 62 -3.13 22.54 9.20
N GLY A 63 -4.05 22.81 10.11
CA GLY A 63 -3.97 22.41 11.53
C GLY A 63 -4.30 20.95 11.81
N ALA A 64 -4.46 20.09 10.79
CA ALA A 64 -4.73 18.67 10.99
C ALA A 64 -3.64 18.00 11.85
N THR A 65 -4.07 17.20 12.82
CA THR A 65 -3.24 16.58 13.85
C THR A 65 -2.89 15.14 13.51
N LYS A 66 -1.98 14.53 14.29
CA LYS A 66 -1.70 13.09 14.22
C LYS A 66 -2.94 12.23 14.51
N ALA A 67 -3.85 12.73 15.37
CA ALA A 67 -5.12 12.04 15.64
C ALA A 67 -6.03 12.06 14.42
N ASP A 68 -6.13 13.20 13.72
CA ASP A 68 -6.87 13.30 12.45
C ASP A 68 -6.26 12.37 11.40
N ARG A 69 -4.93 12.35 11.25
CA ARG A 69 -4.24 11.39 10.37
C ARG A 69 -4.63 9.94 10.66
N LYS A 70 -4.64 9.54 11.94
CA LYS A 70 -5.04 8.19 12.35
C LYS A 70 -6.49 7.88 11.98
N MET A 71 -7.39 8.84 12.17
CA MET A 71 -8.81 8.73 11.80
C MET A 71 -8.97 8.55 10.28
N PHE A 72 -8.32 9.39 9.48
CA PHE A 72 -8.36 9.29 8.01
C PHE A 72 -7.66 8.05 7.47
N LYS A 73 -6.60 7.55 8.13
CA LYS A 73 -6.02 6.24 7.85
C LYS A 73 -7.05 5.14 8.06
N GLY A 74 -7.73 5.12 9.20
CA GLY A 74 -8.79 4.16 9.49
C GLY A 74 -9.95 4.23 8.49
N ALA A 75 -10.41 5.43 8.14
CA ALA A 75 -11.46 5.61 7.15
C ALA A 75 -11.04 5.15 5.75
N GLY A 76 -9.82 5.48 5.32
CA GLY A 76 -9.28 5.06 4.02
C GLY A 76 -9.21 3.53 3.90
N PHE A 77 -8.59 2.86 4.86
CA PHE A 77 -8.56 1.39 4.89
C PHE A 77 -9.96 0.78 5.04
N GLY A 78 -10.82 1.35 5.89
CA GLY A 78 -12.20 0.91 6.02
C GLY A 78 -12.95 0.93 4.68
N LYS A 79 -12.73 1.95 3.86
CA LYS A 79 -13.30 2.04 2.51
C LYS A 79 -12.73 0.97 1.57
N VAL A 80 -11.42 0.77 1.60
CA VAL A 80 -10.74 -0.27 0.79
C VAL A 80 -11.24 -1.66 1.17
N TYR A 81 -11.34 -1.94 2.47
CA TYR A 81 -11.78 -3.24 2.96
C TYR A 81 -13.30 -3.46 2.95
N GLY A 82 -14.07 -2.49 2.44
CA GLY A 82 -15.53 -2.57 2.39
C GLY A 82 -16.21 -2.53 3.77
N GLY A 83 -15.46 -2.09 4.79
CA GLY A 83 -15.95 -1.93 6.15
C GLY A 83 -16.91 -0.75 6.26
N GLY A 84 -18.01 -0.93 6.99
CA GLY A 84 -18.89 0.18 7.38
C GLY A 84 -18.26 1.03 8.49
N TYR A 85 -18.62 2.31 8.54
CA TYR A 85 -18.08 3.28 9.53
C TYR A 85 -18.19 2.80 10.99
N LYS A 86 -19.27 2.07 11.36
CA LYS A 86 -19.44 1.50 12.71
C LYS A 86 -18.36 0.45 13.06
N GLY A 87 -18.02 -0.41 12.10
CA GLY A 87 -16.97 -1.42 12.27
C GLY A 87 -15.60 -0.79 12.43
N VAL A 88 -15.29 0.20 11.58
CA VAL A 88 -14.02 0.95 11.63
C VAL A 88 -13.91 1.77 12.92
N ALA A 89 -14.99 2.44 13.36
CA ALA A 89 -15.02 3.17 14.62
C ALA A 89 -14.66 2.24 15.80
N ARG A 90 -15.26 1.06 15.86
CA ARG A 90 -14.97 0.06 16.92
C ARG A 90 -13.50 -0.41 16.88
N GLN A 91 -12.93 -0.64 15.70
CA GLN A 91 -11.53 -1.08 15.56
C GLN A 91 -10.53 0.01 15.94
N THR A 92 -10.85 1.28 15.65
CA THR A 92 -9.95 2.41 15.88
C THR A 92 -10.13 3.08 17.24
N GLY A 93 -11.21 2.73 17.96
CA GLY A 93 -11.61 3.40 19.19
C GLY A 93 -12.18 4.80 18.98
N ALA A 94 -12.58 5.14 17.75
CA ALA A 94 -13.15 6.44 17.40
C ALA A 94 -14.66 6.50 17.70
N ASP A 95 -15.19 7.72 17.89
CA ASP A 95 -16.62 7.90 17.97
C ASP A 95 -17.31 7.51 16.65
N PRO A 96 -18.42 6.73 16.67
CA PRO A 96 -19.08 6.28 15.45
C PRO A 96 -19.62 7.43 14.58
N GLU A 97 -20.08 8.52 15.18
CA GLU A 97 -20.60 9.67 14.43
C GLU A 97 -19.47 10.46 13.76
N ASP A 98 -18.33 10.62 14.44
CA ASP A 98 -17.13 11.23 13.87
C ASP A 98 -16.59 10.37 12.72
N MET A 99 -16.59 9.04 12.85
CA MET A 99 -16.20 8.16 11.77
C MET A 99 -17.18 8.22 10.59
N ARG A 100 -18.48 8.34 10.84
CA ARG A 100 -19.49 8.53 9.79
C ARG A 100 -19.25 9.81 9.00
N ARG A 101 -18.95 10.92 9.69
CA ARG A 101 -18.58 12.20 9.05
C ARG A 101 -17.29 12.06 8.25
N THR A 102 -16.26 11.41 8.81
CA THR A 102 -14.98 11.17 8.13
C THR A 102 -15.17 10.35 6.85
N PHE A 103 -16.04 9.33 6.87
CA PHE A 103 -16.39 8.55 5.68
C PHE A 103 -17.07 9.41 4.59
N ALA A 104 -17.98 10.28 4.98
CA ALA A 104 -18.64 11.19 4.04
C ALA A 104 -17.65 12.18 3.42
N GLU A 105 -16.75 12.76 4.23
CA GLU A 105 -15.69 13.64 3.74
C GLU A 105 -14.70 12.92 2.83
N TYR A 106 -14.33 11.68 3.15
CA TYR A 106 -13.48 10.86 2.28
C TYR A 106 -14.12 10.65 0.90
N ASP A 107 -15.43 10.35 0.85
CA ASP A 107 -16.18 10.22 -0.41
C ASP A 107 -16.27 11.54 -1.19
N ARG A 108 -16.34 12.66 -0.49
CA ARG A 108 -16.36 14.01 -1.08
C ARG A 108 -14.99 14.35 -1.70
N VAL A 109 -13.91 14.00 -1.03
CA VAL A 109 -12.54 14.30 -1.48
C VAL A 109 -12.09 13.38 -2.61
N PHE A 110 -12.50 12.11 -2.56
CA PHE A 110 -12.12 11.07 -3.53
C PHE A 110 -13.36 10.36 -4.14
N PRO A 111 -14.21 11.10 -4.87
CA PRO A 111 -15.44 10.52 -5.43
C PRO A 111 -15.18 9.42 -6.47
N GLU A 112 -13.95 9.40 -7.05
CA GLU A 112 -13.51 8.37 -7.99
C GLU A 112 -13.56 6.97 -7.38
N ILE A 113 -13.12 6.83 -6.13
CA ILE A 113 -13.10 5.54 -5.41
C ILE A 113 -14.52 5.00 -5.26
N LYS A 114 -15.46 5.86 -4.87
CA LYS A 114 -16.87 5.47 -4.74
C LYS A 114 -17.49 5.08 -6.08
N ARG A 115 -17.21 5.86 -7.15
CA ARG A 115 -17.70 5.53 -8.50
C ARG A 115 -17.16 4.19 -8.98
N MET A 116 -15.86 3.93 -8.80
CA MET A 116 -15.23 2.66 -9.13
C MET A 116 -15.86 1.50 -8.34
N SER A 117 -16.00 1.64 -7.02
CA SER A 117 -16.62 0.63 -6.17
C SER A 117 -18.02 0.28 -6.64
N ASN A 118 -18.87 1.28 -6.89
CA ASN A 118 -20.24 1.07 -7.35
C ASN A 118 -20.29 0.40 -8.72
N ARG A 119 -19.39 0.73 -9.65
CA ARG A 119 -19.28 0.10 -10.97
C ARG A 119 -18.92 -1.37 -10.83
N TRP A 120 -17.89 -1.68 -10.05
CA TRP A 120 -17.43 -3.05 -9.84
C TRP A 120 -18.43 -3.93 -9.10
N GLN A 121 -19.16 -3.38 -8.13
CA GLN A 121 -20.23 -4.11 -7.45
C GLN A 121 -21.33 -4.50 -8.43
N ARG A 122 -21.71 -3.63 -9.37
CA ARG A 122 -22.68 -3.96 -10.44
C ARG A 122 -22.13 -5.02 -11.38
N GLU A 123 -20.91 -4.85 -11.89
CA GLU A 123 -20.24 -5.81 -12.76
C GLU A 123 -20.16 -7.19 -12.10
N ALA A 124 -19.77 -7.26 -10.83
CA ALA A 124 -19.70 -8.50 -10.07
C ALA A 124 -21.09 -9.13 -9.85
N HIS A 125 -22.13 -8.31 -9.63
CA HIS A 125 -23.49 -8.79 -9.49
C HIS A 125 -24.00 -9.43 -10.79
N GLU A 126 -23.69 -8.81 -11.92
CA GLU A 126 -24.14 -9.26 -13.24
C GLU A 126 -23.37 -10.49 -13.74
N THR A 127 -22.04 -10.49 -13.57
CA THR A 127 -21.14 -11.46 -14.20
C THR A 127 -20.49 -12.46 -13.25
N GLY A 128 -20.57 -12.22 -11.94
CA GLY A 128 -19.85 -13.00 -10.91
C GLY A 128 -18.35 -12.68 -10.82
N MET A 129 -17.85 -11.71 -11.58
CA MET A 129 -16.43 -11.34 -11.58
C MET A 129 -16.23 -9.85 -11.88
N VAL A 130 -15.02 -9.36 -11.65
CA VAL A 130 -14.58 -8.02 -12.04
C VAL A 130 -13.32 -8.12 -12.90
N HIS A 131 -13.26 -7.29 -13.93
CA HIS A 131 -12.11 -7.21 -14.82
C HIS A 131 -11.22 -6.03 -14.42
N LEU A 132 -10.01 -6.36 -13.97
CA LEU A 132 -9.02 -5.36 -13.55
C LEU A 132 -8.21 -4.91 -14.77
N SER A 133 -8.55 -3.74 -15.32
CA SER A 133 -7.92 -3.21 -16.55
C SER A 133 -6.41 -2.94 -16.38
N VAL A 134 -5.94 -2.70 -15.16
CA VAL A 134 -4.53 -2.41 -14.83
C VAL A 134 -3.62 -3.63 -15.04
N THR A 135 -4.13 -4.83 -14.80
CA THR A 135 -3.34 -6.09 -14.90
C THR A 135 -3.95 -7.09 -15.88
N GLY A 136 -5.13 -6.78 -16.44
CA GLY A 136 -5.88 -7.72 -17.27
C GLY A 136 -6.50 -8.90 -16.49
N ARG A 137 -6.36 -8.93 -15.17
CA ARG A 137 -6.85 -10.02 -14.33
C ARG A 137 -8.37 -10.05 -14.26
N ARG A 138 -8.94 -11.24 -14.36
CA ARG A 138 -10.35 -11.51 -14.04
C ARG A 138 -10.44 -12.00 -12.61
N LEU A 139 -11.15 -11.25 -11.77
CA LEU A 139 -11.28 -11.50 -10.35
C LEU A 139 -12.69 -12.05 -10.06
N PRO A 140 -12.84 -13.37 -9.82
CA PRO A 140 -14.11 -13.93 -9.40
C PRO A 140 -14.47 -13.44 -7.99
N LEU A 141 -15.75 -13.15 -7.77
CA LEU A 141 -16.24 -12.61 -6.50
C LEU A 141 -17.41 -13.43 -5.99
N ASP A 142 -17.37 -13.69 -4.69
CA ASP A 142 -18.51 -14.22 -3.98
C ASP A 142 -19.64 -13.18 -3.95
N ARG A 143 -20.83 -13.57 -4.40
CA ARG A 143 -22.02 -12.70 -4.47
C ARG A 143 -22.44 -12.17 -3.11
N GLU A 144 -22.12 -12.88 -2.03
CA GLU A 144 -22.40 -12.45 -0.67
C GLU A 144 -21.39 -11.39 -0.16
N ARG A 145 -20.23 -11.23 -0.84
CA ARG A 145 -19.13 -10.35 -0.44
C ARG A 145 -18.79 -9.26 -1.44
N MET A 146 -19.73 -8.85 -2.26
CA MET A 146 -19.49 -7.79 -3.27
C MET A 146 -19.03 -6.45 -2.68
N TYR A 147 -19.36 -6.18 -1.42
CA TYR A 147 -18.86 -4.99 -0.71
C TYR A 147 -17.33 -4.99 -0.56
N ALA A 148 -16.70 -6.16 -0.62
CA ALA A 148 -15.24 -6.31 -0.48
C ALA A 148 -14.49 -6.23 -1.83
N VAL A 149 -15.18 -5.92 -2.93
CA VAL A 149 -14.59 -5.90 -4.29
C VAL A 149 -13.35 -5.03 -4.40
N VAL A 150 -13.35 -3.85 -3.77
CA VAL A 150 -12.20 -2.93 -3.79
C VAL A 150 -11.00 -3.53 -3.06
N ASN A 151 -11.25 -4.19 -1.92
CA ASN A 151 -10.21 -4.90 -1.18
C ASN A 151 -9.57 -6.01 -2.02
N TYR A 152 -10.41 -6.91 -2.57
CA TYR A 152 -9.90 -8.01 -3.39
C TYR A 152 -9.12 -7.51 -4.61
N ALA A 153 -9.58 -6.43 -5.25
CA ALA A 153 -8.89 -5.81 -6.37
C ALA A 153 -7.54 -5.21 -5.94
N CYS A 154 -7.51 -4.43 -4.86
CA CYS A 154 -6.28 -3.83 -4.35
C CYS A 154 -5.25 -4.89 -3.94
N GLN A 155 -5.67 -5.91 -3.20
CA GLN A 155 -4.78 -7.00 -2.77
C GLN A 155 -4.28 -7.84 -3.95
N SER A 156 -5.15 -8.11 -4.92
CA SER A 156 -4.78 -8.82 -6.14
C SER A 156 -3.71 -8.07 -6.93
N VAL A 157 -3.89 -6.76 -7.14
CA VAL A 157 -2.92 -5.94 -7.88
C VAL A 157 -1.62 -5.75 -7.06
N ALA A 158 -1.70 -5.57 -5.75
CA ALA A 158 -0.50 -5.53 -4.89
C ALA A 158 0.31 -6.83 -5.01
N ARG A 159 -0.38 -7.99 -5.07
CA ARG A 159 0.27 -9.28 -5.33
C ARG A 159 0.89 -9.36 -6.73
N ASP A 160 0.24 -8.77 -7.74
CA ASP A 160 0.81 -8.69 -9.10
C ASP A 160 2.04 -7.79 -9.12
N CYS A 161 2.06 -6.69 -8.36
CA CYS A 161 3.24 -5.84 -8.18
C CYS A 161 4.42 -6.63 -7.58
N LEU A 162 4.19 -7.41 -6.53
CA LEU A 162 5.22 -8.27 -5.97
C LEU A 162 5.68 -9.34 -6.97
N GLY A 163 4.75 -9.96 -7.72
CA GLY A 163 5.08 -10.92 -8.77
C GLY A 163 5.99 -10.33 -9.85
N GLN A 164 5.68 -9.12 -10.32
CA GLN A 164 6.52 -8.39 -11.27
C GLN A 164 7.91 -8.10 -10.70
N SER A 165 7.98 -7.67 -9.43
CA SER A 165 9.26 -7.44 -8.75
C SER A 165 10.11 -8.71 -8.66
N LEU A 166 9.50 -9.86 -8.35
CA LEU A 166 10.22 -11.14 -8.30
C LEU A 166 10.80 -11.54 -9.67
N ILE A 167 10.08 -11.28 -10.77
CA ILE A 167 10.59 -11.51 -12.13
C ILE A 167 11.78 -10.57 -12.40
N THR A 168 11.66 -9.29 -12.09
CA THR A 168 12.76 -8.33 -12.26
C THR A 168 13.98 -8.69 -11.40
N LEU A 169 13.76 -9.18 -10.17
CA LEU A 169 14.83 -9.67 -9.30
C LEU A 169 15.54 -10.90 -9.88
N GLU A 170 14.81 -11.81 -10.52
CA GLU A 170 15.40 -12.95 -11.24
C GLU A 170 16.27 -12.47 -12.40
N GLU A 171 15.73 -11.58 -13.24
CA GLU A 171 16.44 -11.02 -14.40
C GLU A 171 17.73 -10.27 -14.00
N ARG A 172 17.75 -9.70 -12.79
CA ARG A 172 18.91 -8.99 -12.20
C ARG A 172 19.83 -9.92 -11.40
N GLY A 173 19.59 -11.23 -11.41
CA GLY A 173 20.42 -12.22 -10.73
C GLY A 173 20.34 -12.22 -9.20
N MET A 174 19.27 -11.68 -8.64
CA MET A 174 19.10 -11.56 -7.19
C MET A 174 18.53 -12.81 -6.50
N LEU A 175 18.03 -13.80 -7.25
CA LEU A 175 17.43 -15.02 -6.67
C LEU A 175 18.28 -15.73 -5.61
N PRO A 176 19.62 -15.85 -5.74
CA PRO A 176 20.43 -16.53 -4.73
C PRO A 176 20.33 -15.92 -3.33
N TYR A 177 20.01 -14.64 -3.24
CA TYR A 177 19.88 -13.92 -1.97
C TYR A 177 18.49 -14.00 -1.38
N LEU A 178 17.45 -14.21 -2.19
CA LEU A 178 16.07 -14.19 -1.73
C LEU A 178 15.75 -15.40 -0.83
N ARG A 179 14.95 -15.17 0.20
CA ARG A 179 14.52 -16.23 1.13
C ARG A 179 13.01 -16.36 1.20
N LEU A 180 12.27 -15.27 1.31
CA LEU A 180 10.83 -15.34 1.51
C LEU A 180 10.13 -14.06 1.06
N PRO A 181 9.19 -14.12 0.11
CA PRO A 181 8.23 -13.06 -0.12
C PRO A 181 7.06 -13.18 0.87
N ILE A 182 6.76 -12.11 1.60
CA ILE A 182 5.69 -12.08 2.61
C ILE A 182 4.82 -10.86 2.35
N HIS A 183 3.56 -11.07 1.96
CA HIS A 183 2.62 -9.98 1.63
C HIS A 183 3.17 -9.01 0.57
N ASP A 184 3.74 -7.91 0.98
CA ASP A 184 4.33 -6.82 0.21
C ASP A 184 5.83 -6.64 0.49
N GLU A 185 6.43 -7.55 1.25
CA GLU A 185 7.82 -7.58 1.67
C GLU A 185 8.60 -8.70 0.98
N VAL A 186 9.87 -8.46 0.69
CA VAL A 186 10.84 -9.47 0.27
C VAL A 186 11.97 -9.55 1.29
N LEU A 187 12.17 -10.72 1.87
CA LEU A 187 13.30 -11.02 2.74
C LEU A 187 14.45 -11.64 1.96
N ALA A 188 15.65 -11.13 2.18
CA ALA A 188 16.89 -11.64 1.63
C ALA A 188 17.93 -11.88 2.72
N SER A 189 18.86 -12.82 2.45
CA SER A 189 20.06 -13.06 3.24
C SER A 189 21.25 -12.76 2.34
N VAL A 190 22.04 -11.74 2.68
CA VAL A 190 23.08 -11.20 1.82
C VAL A 190 24.42 -11.12 2.53
N PRO A 191 25.57 -11.30 1.82
CA PRO A 191 26.88 -11.10 2.41
C PRO A 191 26.98 -9.72 3.07
N LYS A 192 27.45 -9.66 4.31
CA LYS A 192 27.53 -8.41 5.07
C LYS A 192 28.34 -7.32 4.35
N ALA A 193 29.38 -7.69 3.62
CA ALA A 193 30.23 -6.75 2.88
C ALA A 193 29.52 -6.09 1.69
N GLU A 194 28.51 -6.77 1.11
CA GLU A 194 27.78 -6.34 -0.08
C GLU A 194 26.34 -5.88 0.24
N ALA A 195 25.97 -5.87 1.52
CA ALA A 195 24.57 -5.69 1.95
C ALA A 195 23.95 -4.39 1.45
N THR A 196 24.71 -3.30 1.44
CA THR A 196 24.21 -1.98 0.99
C THR A 196 23.88 -2.00 -0.51
N ASP A 197 24.77 -2.55 -1.34
CA ASP A 197 24.60 -2.55 -2.80
C ASP A 197 23.50 -3.51 -3.23
N ILE A 198 23.43 -4.69 -2.59
CA ILE A 198 22.38 -5.67 -2.87
C ILE A 198 21.03 -5.15 -2.39
N ALA A 199 20.94 -4.53 -1.20
CA ALA A 199 19.70 -3.92 -0.70
C ALA A 199 19.20 -2.81 -1.65
N ALA A 200 20.09 -1.95 -2.13
CA ALA A 200 19.75 -0.92 -3.11
C ALA A 200 19.25 -1.53 -4.43
N THR A 201 19.87 -2.61 -4.90
CA THR A 201 19.44 -3.32 -6.12
C THR A 201 18.06 -3.95 -5.94
N ILE A 202 17.78 -4.58 -4.80
CA ILE A 202 16.47 -5.15 -4.50
C ILE A 202 15.40 -4.03 -4.46
N GLN A 203 15.70 -2.93 -3.80
CA GLN A 203 14.80 -1.77 -3.73
C GLN A 203 14.52 -1.19 -5.12
N GLU A 204 15.52 -1.06 -5.98
CA GLU A 204 15.36 -0.61 -7.37
C GLU A 204 14.42 -1.56 -8.15
N CYS A 205 14.64 -2.88 -8.06
CA CYS A 205 13.80 -3.89 -8.73
C CYS A 205 12.33 -3.87 -8.26
N MET A 206 12.09 -3.43 -7.04
CA MET A 206 10.75 -3.29 -6.45
C MET A 206 10.16 -1.88 -6.66
N THR A 207 10.83 -1.02 -7.44
CA THR A 207 10.37 0.36 -7.70
C THR A 207 10.04 0.51 -9.19
N PHE A 208 8.78 0.85 -9.52
CA PHE A 208 8.30 0.98 -10.89
C PHE A 208 7.05 1.85 -10.97
N ASP A 209 6.61 2.21 -12.18
CA ASP A 209 5.33 2.92 -12.40
C ASP A 209 4.16 1.95 -12.61
N LEU A 210 3.06 2.21 -11.92
CA LEU A 210 1.80 1.52 -12.10
C LEU A 210 0.73 2.54 -12.57
N PHE A 211 0.55 2.68 -13.88
CA PHE A 211 -0.44 3.59 -14.47
C PHE A 211 -0.36 5.04 -13.95
N GLY A 212 0.84 5.58 -13.92
CA GLY A 212 1.12 6.93 -13.45
C GLY A 212 1.14 7.04 -11.92
N VAL A 213 1.29 5.94 -11.20
CA VAL A 213 1.55 5.93 -9.76
C VAL A 213 2.88 5.23 -9.50
N PRO A 214 3.88 5.91 -8.94
CA PRO A 214 5.13 5.26 -8.57
C PRO A 214 4.85 4.25 -7.44
N ILE A 215 5.11 2.97 -7.69
CA ILE A 215 5.26 1.95 -6.65
C ILE A 215 6.70 2.06 -6.18
N THR A 216 6.89 2.27 -4.88
CA THR A 216 8.21 2.43 -4.26
C THR A 216 8.38 1.42 -3.14
N ALA A 217 9.61 1.00 -2.91
CA ALA A 217 9.97 0.13 -1.80
C ALA A 217 11.09 0.76 -0.97
N GLU A 218 11.21 0.34 0.27
CA GLU A 218 12.26 0.76 1.20
C GLU A 218 12.98 -0.48 1.71
N ALA A 219 14.31 -0.49 1.62
CA ALA A 219 15.14 -1.58 2.09
C ALA A 219 15.74 -1.25 3.47
N GLU A 220 15.59 -2.19 4.39
CA GLU A 220 16.19 -2.14 5.72
C GLU A 220 17.21 -3.28 5.88
N ILE A 221 18.39 -2.96 6.43
CA ILE A 221 19.44 -3.92 6.69
C ILE A 221 19.49 -4.20 8.19
N GLY A 222 19.23 -5.46 8.55
CA GLY A 222 19.29 -5.93 9.92
C GLY A 222 20.62 -6.60 10.28
N LYS A 223 20.58 -7.40 11.36
CA LYS A 223 21.65 -8.34 11.73
C LYS A 223 21.34 -9.73 11.13
N ARG A 224 21.70 -10.80 11.80
CA ARG A 224 21.46 -12.18 11.33
C ARG A 224 20.00 -12.66 11.47
N SER A 225 19.23 -12.10 12.37
CA SER A 225 17.84 -12.49 12.56
C SER A 225 16.88 -11.54 11.85
N TRP A 226 15.75 -12.05 11.38
CA TRP A 226 14.65 -11.21 10.91
C TRP A 226 14.13 -10.28 12.02
N GLY A 227 14.07 -10.77 13.26
CA GLY A 227 13.68 -9.96 14.40
C GLY A 227 14.54 -8.73 14.63
N SER A 228 15.81 -8.74 14.20
CA SER A 228 16.70 -7.58 14.33
C SER A 228 16.25 -6.34 13.55
N LEU A 229 15.44 -6.51 12.50
CA LEU A 229 14.79 -5.43 11.75
C LEU A 229 13.71 -4.73 12.59
N TYR A 230 13.20 -5.40 13.61
CA TYR A 230 12.16 -4.90 14.52
C TYR A 230 12.69 -4.63 15.95
N GLY A 231 14.00 -4.48 16.10
CA GLY A 231 14.62 -4.15 17.38
C GLY A 231 14.83 -5.33 18.32
N ALA A 232 14.62 -6.57 17.89
CA ALA A 232 14.99 -7.73 18.67
C ALA A 232 16.51 -8.01 18.54
N ASP A 233 17.23 -7.93 19.65
CA ASP A 233 18.65 -8.31 19.74
C ASP A 233 18.77 -9.85 19.82
N VAL A 234 18.80 -10.52 18.66
CA VAL A 234 19.11 -11.96 18.57
C VAL A 234 20.16 -12.19 17.51
#